data_0b1b831dca4f1daf1254dd398abf3582
#
_entry.id   0b1b831dca4f1daf1254dd398abf3582
#
_cell.length_a   1.000
_cell.length_b   1.000
_cell.length_c   1.000
_cell.angle_alpha   90.00
_cell.angle_beta   90.00
_cell.angle_gamma   90.00
#
_symmetry.space_group_name_H-M   'P 1'
#
loop_
_entity.id
_entity.type
_entity.pdbx_description
1 polymer ?
#
loop_
_entity_poly.entity_id
_entity_poly.type
_entity_poly.pdbx_seq_one_letter_code
_entity_poly.pdbx_strand_id
1 'polypeptide(L)'
;AEQSFAIYDDLMFNRNFIKDKTTKQVLFNGRHDNIFCLITTQYLTDVPPNIRSNVDYVIIMRDNIRNNREKVYTYFAGMFSTFAAFDEVMMACTQNHEALVIDQTCLSYDISDSVFFYKATPNLKYKVCSKIYWQSDQNNFKDSDDEEDVKIKKKIKVKKTYPKKSGSSSSSSNNKEDYRERYNKMLKRSRGF
;
A
#
# COMPACT_ATOMS: atom_id res chain seq x y z
N ALA A 1 -14.46 23.18 -4.48
CA ALA A 1 -14.95 21.86 -4.88
C ALA A 1 -14.69 20.91 -3.72
N GLU A 2 -15.65 20.05 -3.41
CA GLU A 2 -15.47 19.00 -2.39
C GLU A 2 -14.43 17.98 -2.88
N GLN A 3 -13.57 17.54 -1.97
CA GLN A 3 -12.65 16.44 -2.25
C GLN A 3 -13.33 15.12 -1.96
N SER A 4 -13.21 14.17 -2.88
CA SER A 4 -13.75 12.83 -2.72
C SER A 4 -12.69 11.78 -3.04
N PHE A 5 -12.96 10.52 -2.71
CA PHE A 5 -12.06 9.42 -3.03
C PHE A 5 -12.85 8.21 -3.53
N ALA A 6 -12.21 7.44 -4.38
CA ALA A 6 -12.70 6.17 -4.89
C ALA A 6 -11.65 5.09 -4.64
N ILE A 7 -12.05 3.97 -4.05
CA ILE A 7 -11.19 2.80 -3.84
C ILE A 7 -11.73 1.65 -4.66
N TYR A 8 -10.91 1.13 -5.56
CA TYR A 8 -11.19 -0.04 -6.40
C TYR A 8 -10.30 -1.19 -5.94
N ASP A 9 -10.82 -1.98 -5.00
CA ASP A 9 -10.10 -3.08 -4.38
C ASP A 9 -10.27 -4.36 -5.20
N ASP A 10 -9.19 -4.80 -5.82
CA ASP A 10 -9.08 -6.03 -6.64
C ASP A 10 -10.18 -6.17 -7.73
N LEU A 11 -10.60 -5.04 -8.34
CA LEU A 11 -11.67 -5.03 -9.35
C LEU A 11 -11.13 -5.08 -10.79
N MET A 12 -9.82 -4.98 -11.01
CA MET A 12 -9.22 -4.86 -12.34
C MET A 12 -9.34 -6.13 -13.18
N PHE A 13 -9.60 -7.31 -12.59
CA PHE A 13 -9.89 -8.54 -13.32
C PHE A 13 -11.22 -8.47 -14.10
N ASN A 14 -12.16 -7.62 -13.66
CA ASN A 14 -13.47 -7.50 -14.28
C ASN A 14 -13.42 -6.54 -15.47
N ARG A 15 -13.35 -7.11 -16.67
CA ARG A 15 -13.28 -6.32 -17.93
C ARG A 15 -14.51 -5.44 -18.17
N ASN A 16 -15.69 -5.80 -17.68
CA ASN A 16 -16.90 -5.00 -17.81
C ASN A 16 -16.82 -3.77 -16.91
N PHE A 17 -16.30 -3.91 -15.70
CA PHE A 17 -16.02 -2.81 -14.79
C PHE A 17 -15.07 -1.77 -15.43
N ILE A 18 -13.96 -2.22 -16.01
CA ILE A 18 -12.98 -1.34 -16.66
C ILE A 18 -13.58 -0.63 -17.89
N LYS A 19 -14.53 -1.26 -18.57
CA LYS A 19 -15.19 -0.68 -19.77
C LYS A 19 -16.31 0.29 -19.44
N ASP A 20 -16.83 0.26 -18.22
CA ASP A 20 -17.92 1.13 -17.78
C ASP A 20 -17.55 2.61 -17.95
N LYS A 21 -18.53 3.41 -18.36
CA LYS A 21 -18.32 4.83 -18.65
C LYS A 21 -17.97 5.62 -17.39
N THR A 22 -18.65 5.34 -16.28
CA THR A 22 -18.43 6.03 -15.01
C THR A 22 -17.06 5.71 -14.45
N THR A 23 -16.67 4.42 -14.49
CA THR A 23 -15.33 3.97 -14.07
C THR A 23 -14.24 4.67 -14.88
N LYS A 24 -14.39 4.74 -16.21
CA LYS A 24 -13.44 5.47 -17.05
C LYS A 24 -13.38 6.96 -16.73
N GLN A 25 -14.52 7.60 -16.47
CA GLN A 25 -14.55 9.01 -16.08
C GLN A 25 -13.69 9.23 -14.82
N VAL A 26 -13.86 8.42 -13.79
CA VAL A 26 -13.07 8.51 -12.55
C VAL A 26 -11.59 8.25 -12.82
N LEU A 27 -11.26 7.20 -13.57
CA LEU A 27 -9.86 6.80 -13.81
C LEU A 27 -9.07 7.78 -14.68
N PHE A 28 -9.71 8.47 -15.61
CA PHE A 28 -9.03 9.37 -16.54
C PHE A 28 -9.20 10.85 -16.21
N ASN A 29 -10.34 11.22 -15.62
CA ASN A 29 -10.69 12.62 -15.35
C ASN A 29 -10.81 12.93 -13.86
N GLY A 30 -10.66 11.96 -12.96
CA GLY A 30 -10.86 12.13 -11.53
C GLY A 30 -10.03 13.28 -10.93
N ARG A 31 -8.83 13.54 -11.45
CA ARG A 31 -8.01 14.71 -11.04
C ARG A 31 -8.75 16.05 -11.27
N HIS A 32 -9.44 16.20 -12.40
CA HIS A 32 -10.19 17.41 -12.70
C HIS A 32 -11.41 17.56 -11.80
N ASP A 33 -11.96 16.43 -11.34
CA ASP A 33 -13.11 16.37 -10.45
C ASP A 33 -12.71 16.33 -8.96
N ASN A 34 -11.41 16.52 -8.62
CA ASN A 34 -10.84 16.40 -7.27
C ASN A 34 -11.13 15.06 -6.59
N ILE A 35 -11.13 13.97 -7.37
CA ILE A 35 -11.30 12.61 -6.88
C ILE A 35 -9.92 11.96 -6.72
N PHE A 36 -9.56 11.59 -5.50
CA PHE A 36 -8.44 10.70 -5.26
C PHE A 36 -8.87 9.27 -5.60
N CYS A 37 -8.17 8.61 -6.52
CA CYS A 37 -8.48 7.25 -6.94
C CYS A 37 -7.37 6.29 -6.49
N LEU A 38 -7.74 5.27 -5.72
CA LEU A 38 -6.86 4.17 -5.31
C LEU A 38 -7.30 2.87 -5.97
N ILE A 39 -6.37 2.20 -6.64
CA ILE A 39 -6.57 0.90 -7.27
C ILE A 39 -5.66 -0.11 -6.59
N THR A 40 -6.22 -1.21 -6.09
CA THR A 40 -5.42 -2.36 -5.67
C THR A 40 -5.55 -3.48 -6.70
N THR A 41 -4.48 -4.22 -6.93
CA THR A 41 -4.49 -5.37 -7.85
C THR A 41 -3.43 -6.39 -7.44
N GLN A 42 -3.73 -7.67 -7.63
CA GLN A 42 -2.77 -8.76 -7.43
C GLN A 42 -1.90 -8.98 -8.67
N TYR A 43 -2.45 -8.72 -9.86
CA TYR A 43 -1.75 -8.91 -11.12
C TYR A 43 -1.67 -7.61 -11.91
N LEU A 44 -0.45 -7.14 -12.14
CA LEU A 44 -0.22 -5.93 -12.91
C LEU A 44 -0.77 -6.00 -14.35
N THR A 45 -0.84 -7.20 -14.91
CA THR A 45 -1.40 -7.44 -16.25
C THR A 45 -2.89 -7.18 -16.36
N ASP A 46 -3.62 -7.18 -15.24
CA ASP A 46 -5.05 -6.90 -15.22
C ASP A 46 -5.35 -5.41 -15.37
N VAL A 47 -4.37 -4.55 -15.08
CA VAL A 47 -4.47 -3.11 -15.31
C VAL A 47 -4.11 -2.79 -16.76
N PRO A 48 -5.04 -2.28 -17.57
CA PRO A 48 -4.78 -1.94 -18.96
C PRO A 48 -3.68 -0.88 -19.13
N PRO A 49 -2.93 -0.90 -20.25
CA PRO A 49 -1.82 0.04 -20.49
C PRO A 49 -2.21 1.51 -20.36
N ASN A 50 -3.38 1.89 -20.87
CA ASN A 50 -3.89 3.25 -20.79
C ASN A 50 -4.20 3.72 -19.35
N ILE A 51 -4.55 2.81 -18.46
CA ILE A 51 -4.71 3.13 -17.02
C ILE A 51 -3.32 3.23 -16.38
N ARG A 52 -2.43 2.26 -16.66
CA ARG A 52 -1.06 2.28 -16.11
C ARG A 52 -0.29 3.57 -16.43
N SER A 53 -0.43 4.08 -17.65
CA SER A 53 0.22 5.33 -18.07
C SER A 53 -0.35 6.60 -17.42
N ASN A 54 -1.49 6.49 -16.73
CA ASN A 54 -2.16 7.61 -16.07
C ASN A 54 -2.05 7.57 -14.54
N VAL A 55 -1.26 6.65 -14.00
CA VAL A 55 -1.04 6.50 -12.56
C VAL A 55 0.00 7.50 -12.08
N ASP A 56 -0.27 8.19 -10.98
CA ASP A 56 0.66 9.14 -10.36
C ASP A 56 1.65 8.46 -9.42
N TYR A 57 1.15 7.55 -8.60
CA TYR A 57 1.94 6.84 -7.59
C TYR A 57 1.75 5.34 -7.72
N VAL A 58 2.84 4.59 -7.68
CA VAL A 58 2.83 3.13 -7.68
C VAL A 58 3.37 2.65 -6.34
N ILE A 59 2.51 1.95 -5.59
CA ILE A 59 2.87 1.38 -4.28
C ILE A 59 3.06 -0.12 -4.46
N ILE A 60 4.29 -0.60 -4.26
CA ILE A 60 4.69 -1.97 -4.55
C ILE A 60 4.95 -2.69 -3.23
N MET A 61 4.17 -3.72 -2.97
CA MET A 61 4.39 -4.65 -1.87
C MET A 61 5.42 -5.71 -2.26
N ARG A 62 5.89 -6.47 -1.28
CA ARG A 62 6.82 -7.57 -1.52
C ARG A 62 6.21 -8.62 -2.45
N ASP A 63 6.94 -8.95 -3.49
CA ASP A 63 6.65 -10.07 -4.39
C ASP A 63 7.88 -10.96 -4.53
N ASN A 64 7.73 -12.26 -4.25
CA ASN A 64 8.81 -13.24 -4.33
C ASN A 64 8.98 -13.80 -5.76
N ILE A 65 8.02 -13.56 -6.66
CA ILE A 65 8.04 -14.06 -8.04
C ILE A 65 8.82 -13.10 -8.92
N ARG A 66 9.97 -13.54 -9.41
CA ARG A 66 10.86 -12.72 -10.24
C ARG A 66 10.16 -12.15 -11.48
N ASN A 67 9.38 -12.96 -12.19
CA ASN A 67 8.67 -12.53 -13.40
C ASN A 67 7.69 -11.35 -13.12
N ASN A 68 7.04 -11.34 -11.95
CA ASN A 68 6.19 -10.22 -11.57
C ASN A 68 7.01 -8.96 -11.32
N ARG A 69 8.15 -9.07 -10.64
CA ARG A 69 9.05 -7.94 -10.41
C ARG A 69 9.65 -7.39 -11.71
N GLU A 70 9.96 -8.25 -12.68
CA GLU A 70 10.40 -7.84 -14.03
C GLU A 70 9.32 -7.05 -14.77
N LYS A 71 8.04 -7.41 -14.63
CA LYS A 71 6.92 -6.63 -15.17
C LYS A 71 6.80 -5.26 -14.50
N VAL A 72 6.91 -5.20 -13.18
CA VAL A 72 6.91 -3.92 -12.45
C VAL A 72 8.06 -3.04 -12.92
N TYR A 73 9.26 -3.58 -13.04
CA TYR A 73 10.42 -2.86 -13.58
C TYR A 73 10.14 -2.32 -14.99
N THR A 74 9.64 -3.15 -15.88
CA THR A 74 9.37 -2.78 -17.27
C THR A 74 8.35 -1.65 -17.39
N TYR A 75 7.33 -1.63 -16.53
CA TYR A 75 6.23 -0.68 -16.67
C TYR A 75 6.38 0.60 -15.85
N PHE A 76 7.08 0.55 -14.71
CA PHE A 76 7.07 1.67 -13.76
C PHE A 76 8.46 2.09 -13.26
N ALA A 77 9.47 1.25 -13.40
CA ALA A 77 10.78 1.49 -12.80
C ALA A 77 11.88 1.75 -13.85
N GLY A 78 11.51 2.32 -15.00
CA GLY A 78 12.45 2.64 -16.08
C GLY A 78 13.52 3.67 -15.73
N MET A 79 13.42 4.35 -14.57
CA MET A 79 14.47 5.23 -14.04
C MET A 79 15.68 4.45 -13.50
N PHE A 80 15.53 3.17 -13.18
CA PHE A 80 16.67 2.33 -12.81
C PHE A 80 17.43 1.87 -14.05
N SER A 81 18.75 1.92 -14.00
CA SER A 81 19.61 1.53 -15.12
C SER A 81 19.51 0.06 -15.51
N THR A 82 19.22 -0.82 -14.54
CA THR A 82 19.07 -2.26 -14.74
C THR A 82 18.00 -2.86 -13.86
N PHE A 83 17.43 -3.99 -14.30
CA PHE A 83 16.52 -4.78 -13.46
C PHE A 83 17.20 -5.22 -12.15
N ALA A 84 18.47 -5.59 -12.18
CA ALA A 84 19.19 -6.03 -10.99
C ALA A 84 19.24 -4.93 -9.90
N ALA A 85 19.50 -3.68 -10.31
CA ALA A 85 19.50 -2.54 -9.38
C ALA A 85 18.11 -2.29 -8.78
N PHE A 86 17.06 -2.35 -9.60
CA PHE A 86 15.68 -2.26 -9.12
C PHE A 86 15.31 -3.40 -8.16
N ASP A 87 15.66 -4.64 -8.52
CA ASP A 87 15.34 -5.83 -7.75
C ASP A 87 16.00 -5.80 -6.35
N GLU A 88 17.26 -5.37 -6.27
CA GLU A 88 17.97 -5.17 -5.00
C GLU A 88 17.24 -4.16 -4.11
N VAL A 89 16.87 -2.99 -4.65
CA VAL A 89 16.13 -1.95 -3.91
C VAL A 89 14.76 -2.45 -3.48
N MET A 90 14.00 -3.06 -4.39
CA MET A 90 12.68 -3.58 -4.09
C MET A 90 12.73 -4.62 -2.97
N MET A 91 13.64 -5.60 -3.05
CA MET A 91 13.77 -6.65 -2.04
C MET A 91 14.21 -6.12 -0.68
N ALA A 92 14.99 -5.04 -0.65
CA ALA A 92 15.42 -4.40 0.60
C ALA A 92 14.32 -3.54 1.24
N CYS A 93 13.54 -2.82 0.42
CA CYS A 93 12.54 -1.83 0.87
C CYS A 93 11.13 -2.40 1.05
N THR A 94 10.92 -3.70 0.82
CA THR A 94 9.59 -4.34 0.96
C THR A 94 9.58 -5.43 2.03
N GLN A 95 10.31 -5.23 3.13
CA GLN A 95 10.33 -6.14 4.27
C GLN A 95 9.47 -5.59 5.41
N ASN A 96 8.99 -6.47 6.29
CA ASN A 96 8.32 -6.06 7.54
C ASN A 96 7.17 -5.05 7.35
N HIS A 97 6.27 -5.32 6.38
CA HIS A 97 5.13 -4.45 6.05
C HIS A 97 5.53 -3.09 5.48
N GLU A 98 6.67 -3.02 4.83
CA GLU A 98 7.13 -1.88 4.06
C GLU A 98 6.72 -2.04 2.58
N ALA A 99 6.59 -0.91 1.91
CA ALA A 99 6.27 -0.83 0.49
C ALA A 99 7.27 0.09 -0.21
N LEU A 100 7.64 -0.25 -1.44
CA LEU A 100 8.37 0.65 -2.32
C LEU A 100 7.34 1.57 -3.02
N VAL A 101 7.59 2.86 -3.03
CA VAL A 101 6.71 3.85 -3.68
C VAL A 101 7.48 4.53 -4.80
N ILE A 102 6.88 4.56 -5.98
CA ILE A 102 7.42 5.25 -7.16
C ILE A 102 6.47 6.41 -7.50
N ASP A 103 7.00 7.62 -7.51
CA ASP A 103 6.32 8.83 -7.95
C ASP A 103 6.55 9.02 -9.46
N GLN A 104 5.49 8.81 -10.25
CA GLN A 104 5.52 8.99 -11.70
C GLN A 104 5.31 10.46 -12.11
N THR A 105 4.98 11.34 -11.17
CA THR A 105 4.79 12.78 -11.43
C THR A 105 6.09 13.58 -11.30
N CYS A 106 7.11 12.99 -10.69
CA CYS A 106 8.40 13.61 -10.49
C CYS A 106 9.11 13.84 -11.83
N LEU A 107 9.56 15.06 -12.06
CA LEU A 107 10.30 15.45 -13.26
C LEU A 107 11.82 15.41 -13.07
N SER A 108 12.30 15.03 -11.89
CA SER A 108 13.73 14.91 -11.59
C SER A 108 14.33 13.66 -12.25
N TYR A 109 15.58 13.77 -12.67
CA TYR A 109 16.35 12.62 -13.13
C TYR A 109 17.02 11.86 -11.98
N ASP A 110 16.98 12.39 -10.76
CA ASP A 110 17.53 11.67 -9.59
C ASP A 110 16.48 10.68 -9.06
N ILE A 111 16.87 9.40 -9.00
CA ILE A 111 16.03 8.32 -8.48
C ILE A 111 15.58 8.61 -7.05
N SER A 112 16.40 9.30 -6.24
CA SER A 112 16.07 9.63 -4.86
C SER A 112 14.90 10.58 -4.70
N ASP A 113 14.54 11.31 -5.75
CA ASP A 113 13.40 12.23 -5.73
C ASP A 113 12.07 11.56 -6.12
N SER A 114 12.17 10.44 -6.86
CA SER A 114 10.99 9.73 -7.38
C SER A 114 10.73 8.38 -6.70
N VAL A 115 11.71 7.82 -5.98
CA VAL A 115 11.60 6.50 -5.37
C VAL A 115 11.83 6.59 -3.87
N PHE A 116 10.88 6.15 -3.09
CA PHE A 116 10.98 6.12 -1.63
C PHE A 116 10.30 4.86 -1.07
N PHE A 117 10.52 4.56 0.20
CA PHE A 117 9.82 3.48 0.87
C PHE A 117 8.85 4.02 1.91
N TYR A 118 7.76 3.30 2.09
CA TYR A 118 6.73 3.59 3.08
C TYR A 118 6.57 2.42 4.03
N LYS A 119 6.49 2.71 5.32
CA LYS A 119 6.16 1.72 6.35
C LYS A 119 4.88 2.09 7.03
N ALA A 120 3.90 1.20 6.97
CA ALA A 120 2.63 1.40 7.64
C ALA A 120 2.81 1.47 9.16
N THR A 121 2.21 2.48 9.79
CA THR A 121 2.18 2.57 11.25
C THR A 121 1.12 1.61 11.80
N PRO A 122 1.51 0.62 12.63
CA PRO A 122 0.54 -0.31 13.19
C PRO A 122 -0.41 0.40 14.16
N ASN A 123 -1.65 -0.08 14.22
CA ASN A 123 -2.67 0.40 15.15
C ASN A 123 -2.98 1.91 15.07
N LEU A 124 -2.89 2.48 13.88
CA LEU A 124 -3.26 3.87 13.67
C LEU A 124 -4.75 4.07 13.98
N LYS A 125 -5.06 4.89 15.01
CA LYS A 125 -6.42 5.24 15.35
C LYS A 125 -6.85 6.46 14.55
N TYR A 126 -7.69 6.28 13.56
CA TYR A 126 -8.27 7.38 12.78
C TYR A 126 -9.76 7.13 12.55
N LYS A 127 -10.47 8.21 12.29
CA LYS A 127 -11.88 8.14 11.90
C LYS A 127 -12.00 8.61 10.46
N VAL A 128 -12.58 7.76 9.62
CA VAL A 128 -12.91 8.12 8.24
C VAL A 128 -14.26 8.83 8.22
N CYS A 129 -14.45 9.78 7.32
CA CYS A 129 -15.66 10.55 7.13
C CYS A 129 -15.92 11.63 8.21
N SER A 130 -16.95 12.43 8.00
CA SER A 130 -17.38 13.48 8.92
C SER A 130 -18.10 12.94 10.14
N LYS A 131 -18.22 13.76 11.20
CA LYS A 131 -18.94 13.39 12.43
C LYS A 131 -20.39 12.99 12.19
N ILE A 132 -21.04 13.54 11.18
CA ILE A 132 -22.45 13.25 10.85
C ILE A 132 -22.61 11.78 10.44
N TYR A 133 -21.70 11.26 9.61
CA TYR A 133 -21.70 9.85 9.21
C TYR A 133 -21.43 8.91 10.39
N TRP A 134 -20.52 9.28 11.28
CA TRP A 134 -20.26 8.51 12.50
C TRP A 134 -21.45 8.44 13.44
N GLN A 135 -22.19 9.53 13.58
CA GLN A 135 -23.40 9.57 14.39
C GLN A 135 -24.52 8.75 13.76
N SER A 136 -24.68 8.82 12.44
CA SER A 136 -25.64 8.00 11.70
C SER A 136 -25.31 6.51 11.82
N ASP A 137 -24.07 6.13 11.67
CA ASP A 137 -23.60 4.76 11.82
C ASP A 137 -23.88 4.20 13.22
N GLN A 138 -23.51 4.95 14.26
CA GLN A 138 -23.81 4.56 15.65
C GLN A 138 -25.31 4.42 15.95
N ASN A 139 -26.17 5.14 15.24
CA ASN A 139 -27.62 5.04 15.40
C ASN A 139 -28.23 3.88 14.62
N ASN A 140 -27.65 3.52 13.48
CA ASN A 140 -28.18 2.50 12.58
C ASN A 140 -27.66 1.09 12.87
N PHE A 141 -26.50 0.97 13.51
CA PHE A 141 -25.83 -0.30 13.81
C PHE A 141 -25.75 -0.61 15.32
N LYS A 142 -26.69 -0.10 16.08
CA LYS A 142 -26.90 -0.59 17.43
C LYS A 142 -27.63 -1.92 17.35
N ASP A 143 -27.08 -3.02 17.20
CA ASP A 143 -27.71 -4.33 17.32
C ASP A 143 -27.51 -5.26 16.12
N SER A 144 -26.38 -5.93 16.07
CA SER A 144 -26.37 -7.36 15.70
C SER A 144 -25.04 -8.04 16.06
N ASP A 145 -23.93 -7.31 16.07
CA ASP A 145 -22.60 -7.96 16.18
C ASP A 145 -22.06 -8.01 17.62
N ASP A 146 -22.53 -7.12 18.52
CA ASP A 146 -22.04 -7.07 19.90
C ASP A 146 -22.51 -8.26 20.76
N GLU A 147 -23.66 -8.87 20.47
CA GLU A 147 -24.14 -10.03 21.22
C GLU A 147 -23.41 -11.34 20.87
N GLU A 148 -23.02 -11.54 19.61
CA GLU A 148 -22.25 -12.71 19.20
C GLU A 148 -20.78 -12.63 19.66
N ASP A 149 -20.14 -11.48 19.54
CA ASP A 149 -18.78 -11.24 20.00
C ASP A 149 -18.64 -11.37 21.51
N VAL A 150 -19.61 -10.94 22.28
CA VAL A 150 -19.63 -11.12 23.75
C VAL A 150 -19.82 -12.60 24.12
N LYS A 151 -20.63 -13.35 23.39
CA LYS A 151 -20.80 -14.81 23.60
C LYS A 151 -19.55 -15.59 23.23
N ILE A 152 -18.84 -15.19 22.16
CA ILE A 152 -17.58 -15.81 21.74
C ILE A 152 -16.44 -15.49 22.74
N LYS A 153 -16.31 -14.25 23.19
CA LYS A 153 -15.31 -13.85 24.21
C LYS A 153 -15.54 -14.52 25.57
N LYS A 154 -16.79 -14.78 25.96
CA LYS A 154 -17.08 -15.55 27.20
C LYS A 154 -16.74 -17.04 27.07
N LYS A 155 -16.91 -17.65 25.88
CA LYS A 155 -16.52 -19.06 25.65
C LYS A 155 -15.00 -19.26 25.55
N ILE A 156 -14.23 -18.25 25.11
CA ILE A 156 -12.77 -18.34 24.98
C ILE A 156 -12.04 -18.15 26.33
N LYS A 157 -12.63 -17.40 27.29
CA LYS A 157 -12.04 -17.21 28.62
C LYS A 157 -11.97 -18.48 29.49
N VAL A 158 -12.68 -19.53 29.15
CA VAL A 158 -12.74 -20.76 29.96
C VAL A 158 -11.67 -21.80 29.59
N LYS A 159 -10.84 -21.60 28.55
CA LYS A 159 -9.88 -22.61 28.08
C LYS A 159 -8.45 -22.16 27.81
N LYS A 160 -7.86 -21.25 28.58
CA LYS A 160 -6.41 -20.95 28.46
C LYS A 160 -5.72 -20.79 29.81
N THR A 161 -5.41 -21.91 30.45
CA THR A 161 -4.28 -22.01 31.37
C THR A 161 -3.07 -22.52 30.57
N TYR A 162 -2.10 -21.66 30.27
CA TYR A 162 -0.77 -22.02 29.80
C TYR A 162 0.29 -21.61 30.81
N PRO A 163 1.34 -22.42 31.03
CA PRO A 163 2.36 -22.11 32.02
C PRO A 163 3.24 -20.95 31.55
N LYS A 164 3.54 -20.03 32.46
CA LYS A 164 4.48 -18.94 32.29
C LYS A 164 5.89 -19.47 32.02
N LYS A 165 6.49 -19.09 30.88
CA LYS A 165 7.95 -19.09 30.71
C LYS A 165 8.46 -17.66 30.86
N SER A 166 9.36 -17.49 31.79
CA SER A 166 10.17 -16.30 32.04
C SER A 166 11.18 -16.10 30.91
N GLY A 167 11.39 -14.85 30.45
CA GLY A 167 12.49 -14.54 29.54
C GLY A 167 12.42 -13.12 28.97
N SER A 168 13.11 -12.22 29.67
CA SER A 168 13.88 -11.03 29.26
C SER A 168 13.34 -10.08 28.16
N SER A 169 13.10 -8.86 28.63
CA SER A 169 13.02 -7.61 27.90
C SER A 169 14.30 -7.31 27.10
N SER A 170 14.18 -6.97 25.82
CA SER A 170 15.20 -6.22 25.11
C SER A 170 14.55 -5.15 24.20
N SER A 171 14.99 -3.95 24.40
CA SER A 171 14.66 -2.64 23.89
C SER A 171 14.57 -2.52 22.37
N SER A 172 13.49 -1.91 21.86
CA SER A 172 13.20 -1.64 20.45
C SER A 172 13.53 -0.19 20.04
N SER A 173 14.70 0.35 20.31
CA SER A 173 15.08 1.72 19.93
C SER A 173 16.06 1.86 18.77
N ASN A 174 16.64 0.78 18.24
CA ASN A 174 17.72 0.86 17.25
C ASN A 174 17.32 0.67 15.77
N ASN A 175 16.03 0.51 15.46
CA ASN A 175 15.64 0.13 14.09
C ASN A 175 15.46 1.30 13.09
N LYS A 176 15.30 2.55 13.54
CA LYS A 176 15.05 3.67 12.61
C LYS A 176 16.30 4.16 11.86
N GLU A 177 17.49 4.10 12.48
CA GLU A 177 18.74 4.49 11.85
C GLU A 177 19.21 3.47 10.80
N ASP A 178 19.00 2.18 11.05
CA ASP A 178 19.43 1.09 10.17
C ASP A 178 18.78 1.13 8.77
N TYR A 179 17.49 1.48 8.67
CA TYR A 179 16.79 1.54 7.37
C TYR A 179 17.23 2.72 6.51
N ARG A 180 17.45 3.87 7.11
CA ARG A 180 17.89 5.07 6.42
C ARG A 180 19.34 4.91 5.92
N GLU A 181 20.17 4.25 6.70
CA GLU A 181 21.53 3.90 6.28
C GLU A 181 21.55 2.89 5.14
N ARG A 182 20.72 1.86 5.18
CA ARG A 182 20.60 0.86 4.10
C ARG A 182 20.14 1.49 2.81
N TYR A 183 19.11 2.32 2.84
CA TYR A 183 18.63 3.06 1.67
C TYR A 183 19.70 3.99 1.10
N ASN A 184 20.33 4.79 1.92
CA ASN A 184 21.42 5.68 1.49
C ASN A 184 22.63 4.91 0.96
N LYS A 185 22.93 3.73 1.51
CA LYS A 185 24.00 2.85 1.03
C LYS A 185 23.67 2.25 -0.34
N MET A 186 22.41 1.93 -0.60
CA MET A 186 21.94 1.45 -1.90
C MET A 186 21.96 2.55 -2.96
N LEU A 187 21.50 3.75 -2.63
CA LEU A 187 21.59 4.90 -3.53
C LEU A 187 23.03 5.25 -3.90
N LYS A 188 23.97 5.13 -2.95
CA LYS A 188 25.41 5.32 -3.25
C LYS A 188 25.95 4.25 -4.19
N ARG A 189 25.49 3.00 -4.11
CA ARG A 189 25.89 1.92 -5.02
C ARG A 189 25.30 2.10 -6.43
N SER A 190 24.07 2.60 -6.55
CA SER A 190 23.44 2.87 -7.85
C SER A 190 24.05 4.09 -8.59
N ARG A 191 24.74 4.99 -7.87
CA ARG A 191 25.44 6.17 -8.43
C ARG A 191 26.91 5.90 -8.79
N GLY A 192 27.41 4.70 -8.55
CA GLY A 192 28.83 4.33 -8.70
C GLY A 192 29.19 3.71 -10.06
N PHE A 193 28.55 4.15 -11.16
CA PHE A 193 28.96 3.88 -12.54
C PHE A 193 28.89 5.15 -13.36
#